data_84b3439ac19ab1fb9a40ed89e2d8cca6
#
_entry.id   84b3439ac19ab1fb9a40ed89e2d8cca6
#
_cell.length_a   1.000
_cell.length_b   1.000
_cell.length_c   1.000
_cell.angle_alpha   90.00
_cell.angle_beta   90.00
_cell.angle_gamma   90.00
#
_symmetry.space_group_name_H-M   'P 1'
#
loop_
_entity.id
_entity.type
_entity.pdbx_description
1 polymer ?
#
loop_
_entity_poly.entity_id
_entity_poly.type
_entity_poly.pdbx_seq_one_letter_code
_entity_poly.pdbx_strand_id
1 'polypeptide(L)'
;MSDILDKIVAVKREEVAAAMVRKPMDVMRADAESRVLTRDFEGAMRAKLVAGQAAVIAEIKKASPSKGVLRADFIPADIAQSYAEHGAACLSVLTDKQFFQGSVDFLKQARASCDLPVLRKDFMVDPYQIYEARAMGADAILLIAACLDDAQMADMEAVAHRLDMAVLVEVHDRAELDRALKLKTRLVGVNNRNLKTFEVSLQTTLDLLPHVPADRLLVTESGILSADDVKRMREAQVNAFLVGEAFMRADEPGEALAKLFA
;
A
#
# COMPACT_ATOMS: atom_id res chain seq x y z
N MET A 1 -25.44 1.80 11.51
CA MET A 1 -24.33 2.80 11.37
C MET A 1 -23.62 2.47 10.09
N SER A 2 -23.49 3.42 9.18
CA SER A 2 -22.77 3.15 7.94
C SER A 2 -21.31 2.84 8.30
N ASP A 3 -20.78 1.78 7.67
CA ASP A 3 -19.40 1.35 7.81
C ASP A 3 -18.47 2.51 7.40
N ILE A 4 -17.34 2.69 8.11
CA ILE A 4 -16.36 3.73 7.76
C ILE A 4 -15.87 3.56 6.32
N LEU A 5 -15.76 2.31 5.86
CA LEU A 5 -15.33 1.98 4.50
C LEU A 5 -16.35 2.50 3.46
N ASP A 6 -17.66 2.32 3.71
CA ASP A 6 -18.71 2.83 2.81
C ASP A 6 -18.64 4.36 2.69
N LYS A 7 -18.38 5.05 3.81
CA LYS A 7 -18.20 6.50 3.82
C LYS A 7 -16.97 6.93 3.02
N ILE A 8 -15.85 6.23 3.19
CA ILE A 8 -14.61 6.52 2.45
C ILE A 8 -14.84 6.34 0.96
N VAL A 9 -15.47 5.22 0.56
CA VAL A 9 -15.76 4.91 -0.85
C VAL A 9 -16.70 5.95 -1.46
N ALA A 10 -17.75 6.39 -0.72
CA ALA A 10 -18.65 7.42 -1.19
C ALA A 10 -17.93 8.75 -1.45
N VAL A 11 -17.14 9.22 -0.48
CA VAL A 11 -16.32 10.44 -0.64
C VAL A 11 -15.35 10.30 -1.80
N LYS A 12 -14.72 9.14 -1.96
CA LYS A 12 -13.75 8.90 -3.04
C LYS A 12 -14.40 8.98 -4.42
N ARG A 13 -15.64 8.49 -4.58
CA ARG A 13 -16.39 8.64 -5.84
C ARG A 13 -16.67 10.10 -6.16
N GLU A 14 -17.01 10.92 -5.16
CA GLU A 14 -17.20 12.37 -5.35
C GLU A 14 -15.88 13.07 -5.72
N GLU A 15 -14.77 12.71 -5.05
CA GLU A 15 -13.44 13.25 -5.37
C GLU A 15 -13.02 12.93 -6.82
N VAL A 16 -13.26 11.68 -7.28
CA VAL A 16 -12.97 11.25 -8.65
C VAL A 16 -13.82 12.01 -9.65
N ALA A 17 -15.13 12.12 -9.41
CA ALA A 17 -16.03 12.88 -10.29
C ALA A 17 -15.58 14.35 -10.42
N ALA A 18 -15.24 14.99 -9.30
CA ALA A 18 -14.71 16.35 -9.31
C ALA A 18 -13.33 16.47 -9.98
N ALA A 19 -12.48 15.43 -9.86
CA ALA A 19 -11.19 15.40 -10.54
C ALA A 19 -11.34 15.27 -12.05
N MET A 20 -12.26 14.44 -12.54
CA MET A 20 -12.57 14.28 -13.97
C MET A 20 -13.09 15.57 -14.62
N VAL A 21 -13.83 16.39 -13.87
CA VAL A 21 -14.27 17.72 -14.37
C VAL A 21 -13.08 18.66 -14.55
N ARG A 22 -12.12 18.64 -13.61
CA ARG A 22 -10.92 19.51 -13.68
C ARG A 22 -9.92 19.04 -14.73
N LYS A 23 -9.78 17.72 -14.87
CA LYS A 23 -8.84 17.09 -15.79
C LYS A 23 -9.51 15.86 -16.41
N PRO A 24 -10.06 15.97 -17.65
CA PRO A 24 -10.75 14.87 -18.31
C PRO A 24 -9.90 13.59 -18.44
N MET A 25 -10.56 12.45 -18.59
CA MET A 25 -9.94 11.12 -18.63
C MET A 25 -8.87 11.00 -19.73
N ASP A 26 -9.13 11.53 -20.92
CA ASP A 26 -8.21 11.52 -22.06
C ASP A 26 -6.91 12.29 -21.75
N VAL A 27 -7.03 13.46 -21.10
CA VAL A 27 -5.89 14.27 -20.67
C VAL A 27 -5.11 13.59 -19.57
N MET A 28 -5.81 13.01 -18.56
CA MET A 28 -5.16 12.27 -17.47
C MET A 28 -4.42 11.04 -18.01
N ARG A 29 -5.03 10.33 -18.95
CA ARG A 29 -4.43 9.18 -19.62
C ARG A 29 -3.17 9.56 -20.39
N ALA A 30 -3.22 10.62 -21.20
CA ALA A 30 -2.06 11.12 -21.94
C ALA A 30 -0.89 11.49 -21.00
N ASP A 31 -1.18 12.14 -19.87
CA ASP A 31 -0.16 12.44 -18.86
C ASP A 31 0.45 11.18 -18.24
N ALA A 32 -0.38 10.20 -17.92
CA ALA A 32 0.09 8.93 -17.37
C ALA A 32 0.98 8.17 -18.37
N GLU A 33 0.54 8.07 -19.63
CA GLU A 33 1.27 7.39 -20.71
C GLU A 33 2.58 8.12 -21.10
N SER A 34 2.68 9.44 -20.84
CA SER A 34 3.92 10.20 -21.05
C SER A 34 5.04 9.89 -20.05
N ARG A 35 4.72 9.22 -18.94
CA ARG A 35 5.70 8.85 -17.92
C ARG A 35 6.52 7.65 -18.37
N VAL A 36 7.83 7.83 -18.57
CA VAL A 36 8.72 6.81 -19.14
C VAL A 36 9.21 5.80 -18.11
N LEU A 37 9.48 6.23 -16.87
CA LEU A 37 10.13 5.38 -15.86
C LEU A 37 9.18 4.96 -14.74
N THR A 38 9.08 3.65 -14.51
CA THR A 38 8.63 3.02 -13.27
C THR A 38 9.81 2.35 -12.59
N ARG A 39 9.78 2.31 -11.27
CA ARG A 39 10.71 1.51 -10.46
C ARG A 39 10.07 0.15 -10.22
N ASP A 40 10.85 -0.91 -10.28
CA ASP A 40 10.36 -2.28 -10.11
C ASP A 40 10.01 -2.58 -8.65
N PHE A 41 8.73 -2.41 -8.30
CA PHE A 41 8.22 -2.59 -6.95
C PHE A 41 8.28 -4.06 -6.49
N GLU A 42 7.86 -5.00 -7.33
CA GLU A 42 7.91 -6.43 -7.01
C GLU A 42 9.36 -6.93 -6.95
N GLY A 43 10.19 -6.54 -7.91
CA GLY A 43 11.61 -6.91 -7.96
C GLY A 43 12.38 -6.43 -6.75
N ALA A 44 12.13 -5.19 -6.26
CA ALA A 44 12.77 -4.67 -5.05
C ALA A 44 12.42 -5.50 -3.80
N MET A 45 11.16 -5.92 -3.66
CA MET A 45 10.75 -6.82 -2.58
C MET A 45 11.40 -8.20 -2.70
N ARG A 46 11.38 -8.80 -3.90
CA ARG A 46 11.99 -10.11 -4.14
C ARG A 46 13.50 -10.11 -3.92
N ALA A 47 14.19 -9.02 -4.26
CA ALA A 47 15.63 -8.89 -4.02
C ALA A 47 15.97 -8.97 -2.51
N LYS A 48 15.17 -8.36 -1.64
CA LYS A 48 15.33 -8.50 -0.18
C LYS A 48 15.14 -9.94 0.29
N LEU A 49 14.10 -10.62 -0.21
CA LEU A 49 13.82 -12.01 0.17
C LEU A 49 14.94 -12.97 -0.29
N VAL A 50 15.46 -12.79 -1.50
CA VAL A 50 16.59 -13.58 -2.02
C VAL A 50 17.84 -13.37 -1.17
N ALA A 51 18.04 -12.17 -0.63
CA ALA A 51 19.12 -11.86 0.30
C ALA A 51 18.87 -12.39 1.74
N GLY A 52 17.77 -13.12 1.99
CA GLY A 52 17.40 -13.63 3.32
C GLY A 52 16.87 -12.56 4.29
N GLN A 53 16.62 -11.36 3.77
CA GLN A 53 16.12 -10.22 4.54
C GLN A 53 14.58 -10.15 4.47
N ALA A 54 13.97 -9.46 5.43
CA ALA A 54 12.55 -9.09 5.34
C ALA A 54 12.35 -8.04 4.23
N ALA A 55 11.30 -8.21 3.41
CA ALA A 55 10.89 -7.22 2.43
C ALA A 55 9.89 -6.27 3.08
N VAL A 56 10.33 -5.07 3.46
CA VAL A 56 9.50 -4.09 4.17
C VAL A 56 9.04 -3.00 3.22
N ILE A 57 7.72 -2.88 3.07
CA ILE A 57 7.05 -1.72 2.50
C ILE A 57 6.85 -0.74 3.66
N ALA A 58 7.66 0.30 3.73
CA ALA A 58 7.64 1.29 4.81
C ALA A 58 6.61 2.38 4.51
N GLU A 59 5.59 2.49 5.38
CA GLU A 59 4.46 3.39 5.15
C GLU A 59 4.70 4.78 5.72
N ILE A 60 4.49 5.80 4.89
CA ILE A 60 4.49 7.23 5.22
C ILE A 60 3.05 7.68 5.42
N LYS A 61 2.64 7.82 6.69
CA LYS A 61 1.27 8.08 7.09
C LYS A 61 1.19 9.09 8.22
N LYS A 62 0.57 10.25 7.96
CA LYS A 62 0.40 11.33 8.96
C LYS A 62 -0.62 10.98 10.01
N ALA A 63 -1.77 10.47 9.60
CA ALA A 63 -2.92 10.19 10.46
C ALA A 63 -3.71 8.97 9.98
N SER A 64 -4.59 8.45 10.82
CA SER A 64 -5.58 7.44 10.46
C SER A 64 -6.89 7.62 11.24
N PRO A 65 -8.04 7.13 10.71
CA PRO A 65 -9.33 7.23 11.40
C PRO A 65 -9.34 6.58 12.80
N SER A 66 -8.60 5.47 12.95
CA SER A 66 -8.58 4.69 14.20
C SER A 66 -7.62 5.23 15.27
N LYS A 67 -6.61 6.04 14.88
CA LYS A 67 -5.51 6.46 15.78
C LYS A 67 -5.28 7.98 15.81
N GLY A 68 -5.99 8.76 14.98
CA GLY A 68 -5.75 10.19 14.83
C GLY A 68 -4.39 10.49 14.21
N VAL A 69 -3.79 11.62 14.57
CA VAL A 69 -2.46 12.03 14.12
C VAL A 69 -1.39 11.13 14.75
N LEU A 70 -0.59 10.48 13.91
CA LEU A 70 0.51 9.60 14.33
C LEU A 70 1.83 10.36 14.45
N ARG A 71 2.05 11.33 13.55
CA ARG A 71 3.26 12.15 13.52
C ARG A 71 2.90 13.60 13.21
N ALA A 72 3.17 14.50 14.15
CA ALA A 72 2.88 15.93 14.00
C ALA A 72 3.91 16.61 13.11
N ASP A 73 5.20 16.38 13.38
CA ASP A 73 6.31 16.82 12.53
C ASP A 73 6.48 15.82 11.39
N PHE A 74 5.85 16.15 10.24
CA PHE A 74 5.68 15.23 9.12
C PHE A 74 6.29 15.80 7.85
N ILE A 75 7.51 15.36 7.54
CA ILE A 75 8.26 15.73 6.33
C ILE A 75 8.47 14.47 5.49
N PRO A 76 7.63 14.21 4.46
CA PRO A 76 7.69 12.96 3.68
C PRO A 76 9.04 12.69 3.03
N ALA A 77 9.75 13.72 2.61
CA ALA A 77 11.08 13.60 2.00
C ALA A 77 12.11 13.01 2.99
N ASP A 78 12.18 13.55 4.20
CA ASP A 78 13.13 13.10 5.23
C ASP A 78 12.79 11.69 5.71
N ILE A 79 11.49 11.41 5.90
CA ILE A 79 11.01 10.07 6.28
C ILE A 79 11.39 9.04 5.21
N ALA A 80 11.17 9.36 3.92
CA ALA A 80 11.48 8.44 2.83
C ALA A 80 12.98 8.18 2.70
N GLN A 81 13.82 9.21 2.87
CA GLN A 81 15.26 9.07 2.88
C GLN A 81 15.72 8.21 4.06
N SER A 82 15.21 8.47 5.26
CA SER A 82 15.50 7.68 6.45
C SER A 82 15.13 6.20 6.23
N TYR A 83 13.98 5.89 5.63
CA TYR A 83 13.60 4.52 5.29
C TYR A 83 14.54 3.86 4.29
N ALA A 84 14.99 4.60 3.26
CA ALA A 84 15.90 4.08 2.26
C ALA A 84 17.26 3.72 2.86
N GLU A 85 17.80 4.58 3.72
CA GLU A 85 19.09 4.39 4.41
C GLU A 85 19.05 3.21 5.40
N HIS A 86 17.87 2.90 5.97
CA HIS A 86 17.69 1.84 6.94
C HIS A 86 17.06 0.55 6.39
N GLY A 87 17.06 0.38 5.07
CA GLY A 87 16.87 -0.91 4.44
C GLY A 87 15.44 -1.27 4.05
N ALA A 88 14.51 -0.31 3.98
CA ALA A 88 13.20 -0.54 3.35
C ALA A 88 13.36 -1.10 1.93
N ALA A 89 12.43 -1.94 1.50
CA ALA A 89 12.38 -2.43 0.13
C ALA A 89 11.62 -1.46 -0.78
N CYS A 90 10.50 -0.94 -0.28
CA CYS A 90 9.60 -0.04 -0.99
C CYS A 90 8.99 0.97 -0.01
N LEU A 91 8.37 2.01 -0.55
CA LEU A 91 7.55 2.96 0.20
C LEU A 91 6.06 2.73 -0.07
N SER A 92 5.23 3.03 0.93
CA SER A 92 3.78 3.20 0.80
C SER A 92 3.43 4.60 1.26
N VAL A 93 2.78 5.42 0.41
CA VAL A 93 2.46 6.81 0.77
C VAL A 93 0.96 7.04 0.70
N LEU A 94 0.38 7.49 1.83
CA LEU A 94 -1.04 7.83 1.91
C LEU A 94 -1.33 9.08 1.09
N THR A 95 -2.28 8.97 0.15
CA THR A 95 -2.75 10.10 -0.65
C THR A 95 -4.19 10.50 -0.33
N ASP A 96 -4.94 9.70 0.42
CA ASP A 96 -6.26 10.07 0.92
C ASP A 96 -6.18 11.29 1.86
N LYS A 97 -6.97 12.35 1.52
CA LYS A 97 -6.91 13.63 2.23
C LYS A 97 -7.79 13.65 3.47
N GLN A 98 -9.04 13.24 3.32
CA GLN A 98 -10.06 13.47 4.34
C GLN A 98 -9.86 12.58 5.57
N PHE A 99 -9.54 11.32 5.38
CA PHE A 99 -9.51 10.33 6.45
C PHE A 99 -8.10 10.07 6.98
N PHE A 100 -7.06 10.27 6.14
CA PHE A 100 -5.67 9.97 6.49
C PHE A 100 -4.75 11.20 6.48
N GLN A 101 -5.28 12.39 6.18
CA GLN A 101 -4.50 13.62 6.02
C GLN A 101 -3.33 13.46 5.04
N GLY A 102 -3.54 12.62 4.02
CA GLY A 102 -2.57 12.35 2.97
C GLY A 102 -2.57 13.41 1.88
N SER A 103 -1.66 13.30 0.93
CA SER A 103 -1.54 14.23 -0.20
C SER A 103 -0.78 13.60 -1.36
N VAL A 104 -1.16 13.98 -2.59
CA VAL A 104 -0.37 13.72 -3.81
C VAL A 104 1.05 14.28 -3.69
N ASP A 105 1.19 15.45 -3.07
CA ASP A 105 2.50 16.09 -2.90
C ASP A 105 3.40 15.29 -1.95
N PHE A 106 2.84 14.59 -0.97
CA PHE A 106 3.61 13.71 -0.10
C PHE A 106 4.24 12.55 -0.88
N LEU A 107 3.48 11.95 -1.81
CA LEU A 107 4.02 10.91 -2.68
C LEU A 107 5.14 11.44 -3.58
N LYS A 108 4.95 12.61 -4.18
CA LYS A 108 5.98 13.25 -5.03
C LYS A 108 7.24 13.57 -4.24
N GLN A 109 7.12 14.12 -3.03
CA GLN A 109 8.25 14.44 -2.16
C GLN A 109 9.02 13.17 -1.77
N ALA A 110 8.31 12.13 -1.29
CA ALA A 110 8.91 10.85 -0.93
C ALA A 110 9.65 10.21 -2.13
N ARG A 111 9.02 10.19 -3.31
CA ARG A 111 9.64 9.63 -4.51
C ARG A 111 10.89 10.41 -4.95
N ALA A 112 10.89 11.73 -4.80
CA ALA A 112 12.00 12.57 -5.22
C ALA A 112 13.22 12.48 -4.30
N SER A 113 13.04 12.04 -3.05
CA SER A 113 14.11 12.02 -2.04
C SER A 113 14.91 10.72 -1.99
N CYS A 114 14.45 9.64 -2.63
CA CYS A 114 15.18 8.36 -2.66
C CYS A 114 14.82 7.53 -3.90
N ASP A 115 15.53 6.41 -4.11
CA ASP A 115 15.34 5.52 -5.26
C ASP A 115 14.36 4.36 -5.00
N LEU A 116 13.74 4.29 -3.83
CA LEU A 116 12.78 3.22 -3.52
C LEU A 116 11.51 3.32 -4.38
N PRO A 117 10.96 2.18 -4.86
CA PRO A 117 9.65 2.15 -5.50
C PRO A 117 8.54 2.59 -4.55
N VAL A 118 7.52 3.27 -5.10
CA VAL A 118 6.46 3.89 -4.28
C VAL A 118 5.08 3.34 -4.64
N LEU A 119 4.38 2.82 -3.64
CA LEU A 119 2.98 2.46 -3.68
C LEU A 119 2.11 3.69 -3.35
N ARG A 120 1.14 4.01 -4.22
CA ARG A 120 0.05 4.91 -3.86
C ARG A 120 -0.93 4.18 -2.95
N LYS A 121 -0.94 4.53 -1.66
CA LYS A 121 -1.89 3.99 -0.68
C LYS A 121 -3.12 4.89 -0.64
N ASP A 122 -4.18 4.46 -1.31
CA ASP A 122 -5.46 5.17 -1.43
C ASP A 122 -6.58 4.15 -1.69
N PHE A 123 -7.84 4.60 -1.65
CA PHE A 123 -9.00 3.79 -1.99
C PHE A 123 -9.33 3.95 -3.47
N MET A 124 -8.93 2.97 -4.28
CA MET A 124 -9.20 2.96 -5.71
C MET A 124 -10.62 2.48 -5.97
N VAL A 125 -11.42 3.30 -6.65
CA VAL A 125 -12.83 3.02 -6.98
C VAL A 125 -13.16 3.20 -8.46
N ASP A 126 -12.21 3.76 -9.23
CA ASP A 126 -12.37 4.09 -10.65
C ASP A 126 -11.04 4.00 -11.40
N PRO A 127 -11.01 3.50 -12.65
CA PRO A 127 -9.79 3.46 -13.47
C PRO A 127 -9.08 4.80 -13.66
N TYR A 128 -9.80 5.92 -13.54
CA TYR A 128 -9.19 7.25 -13.55
C TYR A 128 -8.06 7.39 -12.53
N GLN A 129 -8.25 6.85 -11.32
CA GLN A 129 -7.25 6.93 -10.26
C GLN A 129 -5.97 6.13 -10.58
N ILE A 130 -6.06 5.12 -11.44
CA ILE A 130 -4.88 4.35 -11.87
C ILE A 130 -4.01 5.22 -12.79
N TYR A 131 -4.62 5.92 -13.77
CA TYR A 131 -3.90 6.90 -14.57
C TYR A 131 -3.35 8.05 -13.72
N GLU A 132 -4.14 8.54 -12.78
CA GLU A 132 -3.72 9.57 -11.84
C GLU A 132 -2.51 9.11 -11.00
N ALA A 133 -2.50 7.86 -10.50
CA ALA A 133 -1.38 7.27 -9.76
C ALA A 133 -0.10 7.28 -10.60
N ARG A 134 -0.19 6.85 -11.87
CA ARG A 134 0.95 6.87 -12.79
C ARG A 134 1.42 8.30 -13.06
N ALA A 135 0.51 9.23 -13.32
CA ALA A 135 0.83 10.63 -13.60
C ALA A 135 1.54 11.31 -12.41
N MET A 136 1.21 10.99 -11.17
CA MET A 136 1.89 11.50 -9.98
C MET A 136 3.22 10.81 -9.67
N GLY A 137 3.52 9.69 -10.34
CA GLY A 137 4.79 8.98 -10.23
C GLY A 137 4.74 7.72 -9.35
N ALA A 138 3.58 7.16 -9.06
CA ALA A 138 3.51 5.87 -8.37
C ALA A 138 4.09 4.74 -9.24
N ASP A 139 4.71 3.75 -8.59
CA ASP A 139 5.24 2.53 -9.20
C ASP A 139 4.34 1.33 -8.93
N ALA A 140 3.45 1.46 -7.94
CA ALA A 140 2.45 0.47 -7.57
C ALA A 140 1.16 1.14 -7.10
N ILE A 141 0.06 0.40 -7.22
CA ILE A 141 -1.26 0.78 -6.70
C ILE A 141 -1.80 -0.28 -5.75
N LEU A 142 -2.76 0.13 -4.90
CA LEU A 142 -3.51 -0.74 -4.02
C LEU A 142 -4.89 -0.99 -4.59
N LEU A 143 -5.31 -2.25 -4.67
CA LEU A 143 -6.72 -2.63 -4.87
C LEU A 143 -7.23 -3.31 -3.60
N ILE A 144 -8.34 -2.83 -3.04
CA ILE A 144 -8.93 -3.39 -1.81
C ILE A 144 -10.14 -4.23 -2.21
N ALA A 145 -10.07 -5.55 -2.02
CA ALA A 145 -11.11 -6.48 -2.45
C ALA A 145 -12.48 -6.18 -1.80
N ALA A 146 -12.48 -5.68 -0.56
CA ALA A 146 -13.70 -5.24 0.12
C ALA A 146 -14.42 -4.05 -0.54
N CYS A 147 -13.71 -3.24 -1.36
CA CYS A 147 -14.24 -2.02 -2.00
C CYS A 147 -14.72 -2.24 -3.44
N LEU A 148 -14.32 -3.35 -4.08
CA LEU A 148 -14.43 -3.57 -5.51
C LEU A 148 -15.10 -4.91 -5.81
N ASP A 149 -15.83 -4.99 -6.91
CA ASP A 149 -16.23 -6.26 -7.49
C ASP A 149 -15.10 -6.89 -8.34
N ASP A 150 -15.29 -8.13 -8.79
CA ASP A 150 -14.26 -8.88 -9.53
C ASP A 150 -13.93 -8.22 -10.88
N ALA A 151 -14.94 -7.67 -11.57
CA ALA A 151 -14.74 -7.01 -12.86
C ALA A 151 -13.96 -5.70 -12.69
N GLN A 152 -14.30 -4.90 -11.67
CA GLN A 152 -13.57 -3.67 -11.33
C GLN A 152 -12.11 -3.95 -11.01
N MET A 153 -11.83 -4.95 -10.18
CA MET A 153 -10.45 -5.33 -9.84
C MET A 153 -9.66 -5.74 -11.09
N ALA A 154 -10.25 -6.58 -11.95
CA ALA A 154 -9.58 -7.05 -13.17
C ALA A 154 -9.32 -5.91 -14.17
N ASP A 155 -10.28 -5.00 -14.35
CA ASP A 155 -10.13 -3.84 -15.24
C ASP A 155 -9.04 -2.89 -14.74
N MET A 156 -9.03 -2.58 -13.44
CA MET A 156 -8.03 -1.70 -12.84
C MET A 156 -6.64 -2.32 -12.86
N GLU A 157 -6.52 -3.62 -12.56
CA GLU A 157 -5.26 -4.36 -12.71
C GLU A 157 -4.74 -4.27 -14.15
N ALA A 158 -5.60 -4.50 -15.14
CA ALA A 158 -5.22 -4.42 -16.54
C ALA A 158 -4.73 -3.03 -16.95
N VAL A 159 -5.33 -1.96 -16.41
CA VAL A 159 -4.84 -0.58 -16.61
C VAL A 159 -3.47 -0.40 -15.96
N ALA A 160 -3.30 -0.82 -14.71
CA ALA A 160 -2.04 -0.68 -13.99
C ALA A 160 -0.88 -1.40 -14.71
N HIS A 161 -1.11 -2.63 -15.14
CA HIS A 161 -0.08 -3.41 -15.87
C HIS A 161 0.29 -2.79 -17.23
N ARG A 162 -0.69 -2.17 -17.97
CA ARG A 162 -0.37 -1.43 -19.20
C ARG A 162 0.48 -0.18 -18.97
N LEU A 163 0.46 0.33 -17.75
CA LEU A 163 1.25 1.49 -17.32
C LEU A 163 2.53 1.08 -16.57
N ASP A 164 2.92 -0.19 -16.64
CA ASP A 164 4.09 -0.76 -15.96
C ASP A 164 4.09 -0.57 -14.44
N MET A 165 2.91 -0.50 -13.82
CA MET A 165 2.76 -0.44 -12.37
C MET A 165 2.44 -1.82 -11.79
N ALA A 166 3.04 -2.11 -10.63
CA ALA A 166 2.66 -3.26 -9.82
C ALA A 166 1.29 -3.03 -9.13
N VAL A 167 0.63 -4.14 -8.79
CA VAL A 167 -0.64 -4.12 -8.06
C VAL A 167 -0.48 -4.92 -6.77
N LEU A 168 -0.74 -4.30 -5.62
CA LEU A 168 -0.95 -4.97 -4.35
C LEU A 168 -2.46 -5.12 -4.15
N VAL A 169 -2.96 -6.36 -4.04
CA VAL A 169 -4.38 -6.59 -3.75
C VAL A 169 -4.55 -6.91 -2.26
N GLU A 170 -5.29 -6.06 -1.55
CA GLU A 170 -5.54 -6.18 -0.10
C GLU A 170 -6.79 -7.00 0.17
N VAL A 171 -6.67 -7.98 1.08
CA VAL A 171 -7.75 -8.88 1.50
C VAL A 171 -7.80 -9.00 3.03
N HIS A 172 -9.00 -9.31 3.57
CA HIS A 172 -9.25 -9.41 5.01
C HIS A 172 -9.75 -10.80 5.42
N ASP A 173 -10.24 -11.59 4.49
CA ASP A 173 -10.77 -12.93 4.75
C ASP A 173 -10.57 -13.87 3.56
N ARG A 174 -11.04 -15.11 3.73
CA ARG A 174 -10.92 -16.17 2.72
C ARG A 174 -11.72 -15.85 1.45
N ALA A 175 -12.90 -15.30 1.57
CA ALA A 175 -13.74 -15.01 0.40
C ALA A 175 -13.11 -13.92 -0.47
N GLU A 176 -12.53 -12.88 0.15
CA GLU A 176 -11.78 -11.84 -0.54
C GLU A 176 -10.48 -12.39 -1.17
N LEU A 177 -9.77 -13.29 -0.46
CA LEU A 177 -8.59 -13.95 -1.00
C LEU A 177 -8.92 -14.77 -2.27
N ASP A 178 -9.99 -15.58 -2.24
CA ASP A 178 -10.41 -16.36 -3.40
C ASP A 178 -10.76 -15.50 -4.62
N ARG A 179 -11.26 -14.29 -4.40
CA ARG A 179 -11.51 -13.29 -5.45
C ARG A 179 -10.20 -12.68 -5.96
N ALA A 180 -9.32 -12.27 -5.05
CA ALA A 180 -8.03 -11.68 -5.37
C ALA A 180 -7.12 -12.64 -6.17
N LEU A 181 -7.17 -13.94 -5.88
CA LEU A 181 -6.38 -14.94 -6.59
C LEU A 181 -6.78 -15.15 -8.06
N LYS A 182 -7.91 -14.61 -8.51
CA LYS A 182 -8.30 -14.57 -9.94
C LYS A 182 -7.51 -13.52 -10.73
N LEU A 183 -6.89 -12.55 -10.05
CA LEU A 183 -6.05 -11.53 -10.65
C LEU A 183 -4.69 -12.11 -11.07
N LYS A 184 -3.99 -11.39 -11.94
CA LYS A 184 -2.66 -11.78 -12.44
C LYS A 184 -1.53 -11.32 -11.51
N THR A 185 -1.78 -10.32 -10.68
CA THR A 185 -0.77 -9.78 -9.75
C THR A 185 -0.23 -10.86 -8.83
N ARG A 186 1.06 -10.77 -8.54
CA ARG A 186 1.73 -11.70 -7.62
C ARG A 186 1.77 -11.21 -6.17
N LEU A 187 1.34 -9.97 -5.91
CA LEU A 187 1.38 -9.37 -4.59
C LEU A 187 -0.01 -9.44 -3.95
N VAL A 188 -0.12 -10.15 -2.85
CA VAL A 188 -1.33 -10.28 -2.04
C VAL A 188 -1.07 -9.72 -0.66
N GLY A 189 -1.78 -8.66 -0.28
CA GLY A 189 -1.75 -8.06 1.04
C GLY A 189 -2.82 -8.65 1.95
N VAL A 190 -2.44 -9.20 3.09
CA VAL A 190 -3.39 -9.60 4.13
C VAL A 190 -3.42 -8.54 5.21
N ASN A 191 -4.52 -7.80 5.29
CA ASN A 191 -4.69 -6.77 6.30
C ASN A 191 -5.26 -7.39 7.60
N ASN A 192 -4.44 -7.41 8.64
CA ASN A 192 -4.79 -7.94 9.97
C ASN A 192 -5.78 -7.04 10.74
N ARG A 193 -6.10 -5.86 10.20
CA ARG A 193 -7.08 -4.95 10.79
C ARG A 193 -8.45 -5.15 10.16
N ASN A 194 -9.43 -5.52 10.97
CA ASN A 194 -10.82 -5.50 10.56
C ASN A 194 -11.27 -4.06 10.28
N LEU A 195 -11.74 -3.78 9.06
CA LEU A 195 -12.11 -2.41 8.66
C LEU A 195 -13.40 -1.91 9.32
N LYS A 196 -14.20 -2.80 9.94
CA LYS A 196 -15.45 -2.46 10.63
C LYS A 196 -15.25 -2.22 12.12
N THR A 197 -14.51 -3.12 12.79
CA THR A 197 -14.31 -3.08 14.24
C THR A 197 -13.01 -2.41 14.65
N PHE A 198 -12.06 -2.24 13.72
CA PHE A 198 -10.67 -1.83 13.93
C PHE A 198 -9.84 -2.80 14.80
N GLU A 199 -10.38 -3.94 15.15
CA GLU A 199 -9.61 -5.00 15.81
C GLU A 199 -8.48 -5.49 14.92
N VAL A 200 -7.34 -5.78 15.54
CA VAL A 200 -6.13 -6.24 14.84
C VAL A 200 -5.74 -7.61 15.36
N SER A 201 -5.57 -8.57 14.46
CA SER A 201 -5.11 -9.91 14.81
C SER A 201 -4.16 -10.46 13.74
N LEU A 202 -2.92 -10.72 14.12
CA LEU A 202 -1.93 -11.38 13.25
C LEU A 202 -2.37 -12.80 12.84
N GLN A 203 -3.33 -13.38 13.56
CA GLN A 203 -3.90 -14.66 13.22
C GLN A 203 -4.59 -14.64 11.86
N THR A 204 -5.13 -13.48 11.42
CA THR A 204 -5.71 -13.32 10.07
C THR A 204 -4.73 -13.71 8.97
N THR A 205 -3.49 -13.22 9.05
CA THR A 205 -2.44 -13.62 8.09
C THR A 205 -2.14 -15.12 8.17
N LEU A 206 -2.01 -15.66 9.38
CA LEU A 206 -1.67 -17.08 9.58
C LEU A 206 -2.77 -18.02 9.09
N ASP A 207 -4.03 -17.65 9.27
CA ASP A 207 -5.19 -18.44 8.81
C ASP A 207 -5.31 -18.43 7.27
N LEU A 208 -4.94 -17.34 6.62
CA LEU A 208 -5.00 -17.22 5.16
C LEU A 208 -3.77 -17.80 4.46
N LEU A 209 -2.61 -17.85 5.12
CA LEU A 209 -1.34 -18.28 4.53
C LEU A 209 -1.42 -19.66 3.82
N PRO A 210 -2.06 -20.71 4.39
CA PRO A 210 -2.14 -22.03 3.72
C PRO A 210 -2.91 -22.00 2.39
N HIS A 211 -3.61 -20.91 2.11
CA HIS A 211 -4.45 -20.77 0.93
C HIS A 211 -3.84 -19.86 -0.14
N VAL A 212 -2.67 -19.26 0.15
CA VAL A 212 -1.93 -18.43 -0.81
C VAL A 212 -0.99 -19.31 -1.63
N PRO A 213 -1.15 -19.38 -2.96
CA PRO A 213 -0.28 -20.17 -3.83
C PRO A 213 1.19 -19.72 -3.75
N ALA A 214 2.11 -20.66 -3.98
CA ALA A 214 3.55 -20.43 -3.85
C ALA A 214 4.12 -19.40 -4.88
N ASP A 215 3.40 -19.14 -5.96
CA ASP A 215 3.76 -18.11 -6.96
C ASP A 215 3.35 -16.70 -6.54
N ARG A 216 2.60 -16.56 -5.44
CA ARG A 216 2.20 -15.28 -4.86
C ARG A 216 3.11 -14.89 -3.71
N LEU A 217 3.39 -13.60 -3.59
CA LEU A 217 4.07 -13.02 -2.44
C LEU A 217 3.04 -12.45 -1.48
N LEU A 218 2.90 -13.10 -0.32
CA LEU A 218 2.04 -12.61 0.74
C LEU A 218 2.74 -11.50 1.51
N VAL A 219 2.08 -10.35 1.62
CA VAL A 219 2.47 -9.19 2.43
C VAL A 219 1.53 -9.11 3.63
N THR A 220 2.05 -9.18 4.85
CA THR A 220 1.23 -8.95 6.05
C THR A 220 1.16 -7.46 6.36
N GLU A 221 -0.05 -6.95 6.59
CA GLU A 221 -0.33 -5.52 6.82
C GLU A 221 -1.01 -5.32 8.18
N SER A 222 -0.70 -4.24 8.86
CA SER A 222 -1.19 -3.89 10.20
C SER A 222 -0.77 -4.88 11.31
N GLY A 223 -0.61 -4.35 12.52
CA GLY A 223 -0.39 -5.14 13.73
C GLY A 223 1.05 -5.58 13.98
N ILE A 224 2.01 -5.22 13.15
CA ILE A 224 3.45 -5.45 13.39
C ILE A 224 3.98 -4.28 14.20
N LEU A 225 4.15 -4.47 15.49
CA LEU A 225 4.53 -3.43 16.45
C LEU A 225 5.80 -3.78 17.25
N SER A 226 6.18 -5.04 17.30
CA SER A 226 7.31 -5.54 18.08
C SER A 226 8.14 -6.56 17.30
N ALA A 227 9.38 -6.79 17.74
CA ALA A 227 10.24 -7.84 17.18
C ALA A 227 9.62 -9.24 17.33
N ASP A 228 8.83 -9.47 18.38
CA ASP A 228 8.11 -10.74 18.56
C ASP A 228 7.03 -10.94 17.49
N ASP A 229 6.35 -9.87 17.04
CA ASP A 229 5.40 -9.95 15.93
C ASP A 229 6.11 -10.33 14.62
N VAL A 230 7.26 -9.70 14.35
CA VAL A 230 8.10 -10.02 13.18
C VAL A 230 8.57 -11.48 13.26
N LYS A 231 9.09 -11.90 14.41
CA LYS A 231 9.55 -13.27 14.64
C LYS A 231 8.44 -14.28 14.38
N ARG A 232 7.24 -14.05 14.94
CA ARG A 232 6.06 -14.89 14.74
C ARG A 232 5.71 -15.07 13.26
N MET A 233 5.73 -13.99 12.49
CA MET A 233 5.47 -14.04 11.05
C MET A 233 6.56 -14.79 10.29
N ARG A 234 7.83 -14.51 10.59
CA ARG A 234 8.97 -15.16 9.92
C ARG A 234 9.06 -16.65 10.22
N GLU A 235 8.73 -17.08 11.43
CA GLU A 235 8.62 -18.50 11.79
C GLU A 235 7.55 -19.24 10.94
N ALA A 236 6.48 -18.52 10.56
CA ALA A 236 5.48 -19.01 9.61
C ALA A 236 5.86 -18.80 8.13
N GLN A 237 7.12 -18.40 7.83
CA GLN A 237 7.62 -18.10 6.48
C GLN A 237 6.96 -16.89 5.80
N VAL A 238 6.31 -16.00 6.55
CA VAL A 238 5.86 -14.69 6.08
C VAL A 238 7.01 -13.70 6.25
N ASN A 239 7.61 -13.26 5.14
CA ASN A 239 8.81 -12.44 5.13
C ASN A 239 8.62 -11.09 4.40
N ALA A 240 7.40 -10.76 4.00
CA ALA A 240 7.06 -9.46 3.42
C ALA A 240 6.02 -8.74 4.29
N PHE A 241 6.24 -7.44 4.52
CA PHE A 241 5.53 -6.66 5.53
C PHE A 241 5.18 -5.28 4.99
N LEU A 242 4.00 -4.76 5.33
CA LEU A 242 3.66 -3.35 5.21
C LEU A 242 3.47 -2.76 6.61
N VAL A 243 4.36 -1.85 7.00
CA VAL A 243 4.41 -1.31 8.36
C VAL A 243 4.48 0.21 8.34
N GLY A 244 3.64 0.84 9.13
CA GLY A 244 3.59 2.30 9.25
C GLY A 244 3.48 2.79 10.69
N GLU A 245 2.53 2.28 11.49
CA GLU A 245 2.23 2.81 12.83
C GLU A 245 3.46 2.79 13.74
N ALA A 246 4.19 1.68 13.79
CA ALA A 246 5.38 1.53 14.62
C ALA A 246 6.46 2.56 14.29
N PHE A 247 6.66 2.84 12.99
CA PHE A 247 7.69 3.77 12.53
C PHE A 247 7.26 5.23 12.70
N MET A 248 6.00 5.56 12.40
CA MET A 248 5.51 6.94 12.49
C MET A 248 5.45 7.46 13.93
N ARG A 249 5.35 6.57 14.92
CA ARG A 249 5.38 6.93 16.34
C ARG A 249 6.78 7.10 16.92
N ALA A 250 7.80 6.59 16.23
CA ALA A 250 9.20 6.70 16.65
C ALA A 250 9.77 8.07 16.30
N ASP A 251 10.75 8.53 17.07
CA ASP A 251 11.47 9.78 16.78
C ASP A 251 12.16 9.67 15.42
N GLU A 252 12.89 8.56 15.16
CA GLU A 252 13.57 8.28 13.90
C GLU A 252 12.95 7.05 13.21
N PRO A 253 12.13 7.28 12.16
CA PRO A 253 11.38 6.20 11.49
C PRO A 253 12.25 5.10 10.89
N GLY A 254 13.39 5.45 10.29
CA GLY A 254 14.30 4.48 9.69
C GLY A 254 15.03 3.64 10.73
N GLU A 255 15.50 4.24 11.82
CA GLU A 255 16.10 3.49 12.93
C GLU A 255 15.11 2.52 13.56
N ALA A 256 13.84 2.95 13.69
CA ALA A 256 12.78 2.08 14.18
C ALA A 256 12.54 0.88 13.23
N LEU A 257 12.61 1.09 11.91
CA LEU A 257 12.57 0.01 10.92
C LEU A 257 13.74 -0.94 11.12
N ALA A 258 14.98 -0.44 11.13
CA ALA A 258 16.17 -1.27 11.29
C ALA A 258 16.10 -2.10 12.59
N LYS A 259 15.70 -1.47 13.69
CA LYS A 259 15.57 -2.14 14.99
C LYS A 259 14.47 -3.21 15.01
N LEU A 260 13.34 -2.95 14.34
CA LEU A 260 12.21 -3.89 14.33
C LEU A 260 12.53 -5.16 13.53
N PHE A 261 13.36 -5.06 12.51
CA PHE A 261 13.71 -6.16 11.59
C PHE A 261 15.16 -6.67 11.73
N ALA A 262 15.85 -6.29 12.83
CA ALA A 262 17.22 -6.74 13.14
C ALA A 262 17.34 -8.26 13.33
#